data_e98510580c0f01f1170da64de4ff8d6f
#
_entry.id   e98510580c0f01f1170da64de4ff8d6f
#
_cell.length_a   1.000
_cell.length_b   1.000
_cell.length_c   1.000
_cell.angle_alpha   90.00
_cell.angle_beta   90.00
_cell.angle_gamma   90.00
#
_symmetry.space_group_name_H-M   'P 1'
#
loop_
_entity.id
_entity.type
_entity.pdbx_description
1 polymer ?
#
loop_
_entity_poly.entity_id
_entity_poly.type
_entity_poly.pdbx_seq_one_letter_code
_entity_poly.pdbx_strand_id
1 'polypeptide(L)'
;MRQTLIDRTKPLRTPALVILCALAVGGCVSTETHTKTLTELEAAKKATAQLQQKLDQESTQRKAAEQQAAALAKEREALEVRSSELQSRLDGLEKEKGKLNSELGHVRGQITDLEQQSASGRASAQEEIAKLQKQASELEANAARIAKEREQLRQEQARLAATLDQERAAKEEEIKRLTRTQEELSKSLQDEISKGNITIQQVRDRLTINMVDRVLFDSGQAQVKPAGVKVLKQVSDILKTVTDKQIRIEGHTDNVPISSKLQDRFKTNWELSTARATIVVRYLIDQGSVDRQHLSAVGYADTQPLASNDSEEGRSSNRRIEIVLYPKDLKDIAGQVETSTASSK
;
A
#
# COMPACT_ATOMS: atom_id res chain seq x y z
N MET A 1 7.87 -21.72 34.89
CA MET A 1 6.95 -21.23 35.94
C MET A 1 5.90 -20.35 35.28
N ARG A 2 4.68 -20.90 35.18
CA ARG A 2 3.33 -20.28 35.29
C ARG A 2 3.24 -18.81 34.84
N GLN A 3 2.76 -18.50 33.67
CA GLN A 3 1.36 -18.40 33.19
C GLN A 3 0.40 -17.72 34.17
N THR A 4 -0.08 -16.54 33.78
CA THR A 4 -1.46 -16.16 34.04
C THR A 4 -2.01 -15.39 32.84
N LEU A 5 -2.88 -16.07 32.08
CA LEU A 5 -3.89 -15.49 31.22
C LEU A 5 -4.81 -14.59 32.06
N ILE A 6 -5.12 -13.41 31.55
CA ILE A 6 -6.32 -12.69 31.94
C ILE A 6 -7.13 -12.42 30.68
N ASP A 7 -8.07 -13.32 30.48
CA ASP A 7 -9.25 -13.19 29.64
C ASP A 7 -10.19 -12.13 30.27
N ARG A 8 -10.52 -11.09 29.56
CA ARG A 8 -11.61 -10.17 29.90
C ARG A 8 -12.34 -9.70 28.65
N THR A 9 -13.10 -10.61 28.06
CA THR A 9 -14.24 -10.23 27.25
C THR A 9 -15.46 -10.07 28.13
N LYS A 10 -15.83 -8.86 28.45
CA LYS A 10 -17.18 -8.54 28.97
C LYS A 10 -17.97 -7.89 27.85
N PRO A 11 -19.12 -8.46 27.47
CA PRO A 11 -20.04 -7.78 26.56
C PRO A 11 -20.74 -6.64 27.31
N LEU A 12 -20.68 -5.44 26.77
CA LEU A 12 -21.54 -4.33 27.17
C LEU A 12 -22.98 -4.70 26.83
N ARG A 13 -23.75 -4.96 27.86
CA ARG A 13 -25.21 -5.01 27.78
C ARG A 13 -25.72 -3.58 27.62
N THR A 14 -26.32 -3.29 26.50
CA THR A 14 -27.15 -2.11 26.31
C THR A 14 -28.45 -2.28 27.11
N PRO A 15 -28.86 -1.35 27.94
CA PRO A 15 -30.21 -1.38 28.49
C PRO A 15 -31.21 -0.94 27.41
N ALA A 16 -32.10 -1.85 27.06
CA ALA A 16 -33.27 -1.53 26.30
C ALA A 16 -34.18 -0.61 27.17
N LEU A 17 -34.24 0.65 26.77
CA LEU A 17 -35.23 1.59 27.37
C LEU A 17 -36.56 1.36 26.68
N VAL A 18 -37.41 0.58 27.35
CA VAL A 18 -38.82 0.45 27.01
C VAL A 18 -39.50 1.72 27.50
N ILE A 19 -39.78 2.65 26.59
CA ILE A 19 -40.67 3.76 26.86
C ILE A 19 -42.08 3.30 26.51
N LEU A 20 -42.85 3.02 27.56
CA LEU A 20 -44.27 2.79 27.51
C LEU A 20 -44.94 4.15 27.36
N CYS A 21 -45.43 4.50 26.16
CA CYS A 21 -46.27 5.67 25.95
C CYS A 21 -47.71 5.31 26.31
N ALA A 22 -48.18 5.86 27.43
CA ALA A 22 -49.58 5.95 27.75
C ALA A 22 -50.25 7.06 26.92
N LEU A 23 -51.43 6.75 26.51
CA LEU A 23 -52.34 7.49 25.64
C LEU A 23 -52.88 8.83 26.27
N ALA A 24 -53.17 9.69 25.35
CA ALA A 24 -54.17 10.73 25.33
C ALA A 24 -53.80 12.09 25.92
N VAL A 25 -53.72 13.06 25.04
CA VAL A 25 -54.69 14.17 24.96
C VAL A 25 -54.49 14.85 23.59
N GLY A 26 -55.58 15.04 22.87
CA GLY A 26 -55.62 15.74 21.60
C GLY A 26 -55.20 17.19 21.76
N GLY A 27 -54.17 17.57 21.07
CA GLY A 27 -53.78 18.94 20.82
C GLY A 27 -53.48 19.07 19.35
N CYS A 28 -54.23 19.90 18.65
CA CYS A 28 -53.96 20.25 17.26
C CYS A 28 -52.58 20.84 17.15
N VAL A 29 -51.64 20.02 16.79
CA VAL A 29 -50.31 20.48 16.37
C VAL A 29 -50.50 21.18 15.04
N SER A 30 -50.19 22.47 14.98
CA SER A 30 -50.27 23.22 13.73
C SER A 30 -49.43 22.51 12.68
N THR A 31 -49.93 22.47 11.45
CA THR A 31 -49.24 21.88 10.31
C THR A 31 -47.78 22.38 10.18
N GLU A 32 -47.54 23.58 10.67
CA GLU A 32 -46.21 24.22 10.67
C GLU A 32 -45.25 23.60 11.68
N THR A 33 -45.73 23.21 12.86
CA THR A 33 -44.90 22.46 13.85
C THR A 33 -44.65 21.03 13.41
N HIS A 34 -45.60 20.40 12.74
CA HIS A 34 -45.40 19.04 12.23
C HIS A 34 -44.44 19.00 11.07
N THR A 35 -44.50 19.96 10.15
CA THR A 35 -43.52 20.08 9.05
C THR A 35 -42.12 20.42 9.55
N LYS A 36 -42.00 21.24 10.59
CA LYS A 36 -40.72 21.57 11.20
C LYS A 36 -40.07 20.37 11.89
N THR A 37 -40.84 19.59 12.64
CA THR A 37 -40.31 18.35 13.25
C THR A 37 -40.00 17.26 12.23
N LEU A 38 -40.72 17.18 11.11
CA LEU A 38 -40.40 16.29 10.01
C LEU A 38 -39.07 16.69 9.33
N THR A 39 -38.86 17.97 9.07
CA THR A 39 -37.61 18.46 8.49
C THR A 39 -36.41 18.28 9.43
N GLU A 40 -36.61 18.48 10.74
CA GLU A 40 -35.59 18.22 11.75
C GLU A 40 -35.29 16.71 11.85
N LEU A 41 -36.30 15.84 11.74
CA LEU A 41 -36.11 14.39 11.73
C LEU A 41 -35.37 13.91 10.47
N GLU A 42 -35.70 14.47 9.32
CA GLU A 42 -34.98 14.17 8.07
C GLU A 42 -33.52 14.67 8.12
N ALA A 43 -33.29 15.86 8.67
CA ALA A 43 -31.96 16.40 8.88
C ALA A 43 -31.14 15.51 9.85
N ALA A 44 -31.76 15.06 10.94
CA ALA A 44 -31.12 14.14 11.89
C ALA A 44 -30.80 12.77 11.27
N LYS A 45 -31.73 12.21 10.49
CA LYS A 45 -31.47 10.96 9.74
C LYS A 45 -30.33 11.11 8.74
N LYS A 46 -30.28 12.25 8.03
CA LYS A 46 -29.22 12.55 7.09
C LYS A 46 -27.87 12.71 7.80
N ALA A 47 -27.84 13.38 8.94
CA ALA A 47 -26.65 13.51 9.77
C ALA A 47 -26.17 12.16 10.31
N THR A 48 -27.09 11.30 10.75
CA THR A 48 -26.77 9.94 11.23
C THR A 48 -26.19 9.08 10.10
N ALA A 49 -26.77 9.14 8.91
CA ALA A 49 -26.26 8.42 7.75
C ALA A 49 -24.83 8.91 7.36
N GLN A 50 -24.60 10.22 7.43
CA GLN A 50 -23.27 10.80 7.17
C GLN A 50 -22.23 10.37 8.23
N LEU A 51 -22.64 10.32 9.50
CA LEU A 51 -21.77 9.85 10.57
C LEU A 51 -21.45 8.37 10.43
N GLN A 52 -22.44 7.56 10.06
CA GLN A 52 -22.25 6.15 9.80
C GLN A 52 -21.27 5.93 8.63
N GLN A 53 -21.45 6.67 7.54
CA GLN A 53 -20.55 6.60 6.39
C GLN A 53 -19.10 7.00 6.75
N LYS A 54 -18.92 8.05 7.58
CA LYS A 54 -17.61 8.43 8.09
C LYS A 54 -17.00 7.31 8.96
N LEU A 55 -17.79 6.72 9.82
CA LEU A 55 -17.35 5.62 10.70
C LEU A 55 -16.91 4.41 9.88
N ASP A 56 -17.65 4.06 8.84
CA ASP A 56 -17.31 2.95 7.96
C ASP A 56 -16.03 3.23 7.15
N GLN A 57 -15.83 4.49 6.70
CA GLN A 57 -14.60 4.93 6.05
C GLN A 57 -13.41 4.83 7.00
N GLU A 58 -13.54 5.37 8.21
CA GLU A 58 -12.48 5.35 9.21
C GLU A 58 -12.13 3.91 9.64
N SER A 59 -13.16 3.06 9.78
CA SER A 59 -12.99 1.62 10.01
C SER A 59 -12.21 0.93 8.89
N THR A 60 -12.50 1.27 7.63
CA THR A 60 -11.82 0.70 6.47
C THR A 60 -10.36 1.18 6.39
N GLN A 61 -10.13 2.47 6.62
CA GLN A 61 -8.78 3.04 6.67
C GLN A 61 -7.95 2.40 7.80
N ARG A 62 -8.58 2.24 8.98
CA ARG A 62 -7.93 1.60 10.12
C ARG A 62 -7.53 0.15 9.82
N LYS A 63 -8.44 -0.64 9.23
CA LYS A 63 -8.14 -2.03 8.82
C LYS A 63 -6.99 -2.09 7.79
N ALA A 64 -6.98 -1.17 6.84
CA ALA A 64 -5.89 -1.11 5.86
C ALA A 64 -4.56 -0.72 6.50
N ALA A 65 -4.55 0.25 7.42
CA ALA A 65 -3.36 0.62 8.19
C ALA A 65 -2.86 -0.53 9.07
N GLU A 66 -3.77 -1.27 9.72
CA GLU A 66 -3.44 -2.46 10.51
C GLU A 66 -2.82 -3.57 9.63
N GLN A 67 -3.36 -3.80 8.42
CA GLN A 67 -2.78 -4.76 7.48
C GLN A 67 -1.39 -4.33 6.99
N GLN A 68 -1.20 -3.05 6.72
CA GLN A 68 0.11 -2.51 6.32
C GLN A 68 1.13 -2.62 7.46
N ALA A 69 0.72 -2.26 8.68
CA ALA A 69 1.56 -2.42 9.86
C ALA A 69 1.96 -3.89 10.08
N ALA A 70 1.02 -4.83 9.89
CA ALA A 70 1.30 -6.26 9.99
C ALA A 70 2.25 -6.77 8.89
N ALA A 71 2.14 -6.24 7.66
CA ALA A 71 3.07 -6.58 6.57
C ALA A 71 4.48 -6.06 6.83
N LEU A 72 4.61 -4.80 7.25
CA LEU A 72 5.89 -4.19 7.64
C LEU A 72 6.51 -4.88 8.86
N ALA A 73 5.68 -5.31 9.82
CA ALA A 73 6.17 -6.07 10.97
C ALA A 73 6.78 -7.41 10.55
N LYS A 74 6.14 -8.14 9.61
CA LYS A 74 6.68 -9.39 9.05
C LYS A 74 7.98 -9.17 8.25
N GLU A 75 8.03 -8.11 7.45
CA GLU A 75 9.25 -7.78 6.69
C GLU A 75 10.40 -7.40 7.65
N ARG A 76 10.11 -6.61 8.67
CA ARG A 76 11.08 -6.27 9.72
C ARG A 76 11.57 -7.53 10.45
N GLU A 77 10.67 -8.43 10.83
CA GLU A 77 11.02 -9.69 11.48
C GLU A 77 11.93 -10.57 10.60
N ALA A 78 11.60 -10.68 9.30
CA ALA A 78 12.43 -11.42 8.34
C ALA A 78 13.85 -10.81 8.20
N LEU A 79 13.95 -9.49 8.20
CA LEU A 79 15.24 -8.78 8.16
C LEU A 79 16.02 -8.91 9.45
N GLU A 80 15.36 -8.86 10.61
CA GLU A 80 15.99 -9.11 11.91
C GLU A 80 16.53 -10.54 12.00
N VAL A 81 15.78 -11.54 11.50
CA VAL A 81 16.24 -12.93 11.40
C VAL A 81 17.48 -13.04 10.50
N ARG A 82 17.43 -12.45 9.29
CA ARG A 82 18.57 -12.48 8.37
C ARG A 82 19.79 -11.76 8.93
N SER A 83 19.61 -10.63 9.59
CA SER A 83 20.70 -9.92 10.28
C SER A 83 21.31 -10.75 11.40
N SER A 84 20.47 -11.43 12.18
CA SER A 84 20.91 -12.34 13.24
C SER A 84 21.67 -13.55 12.69
N GLU A 85 21.21 -14.13 11.57
CA GLU A 85 21.92 -15.22 10.87
C GLU A 85 23.30 -14.79 10.39
N LEU A 86 23.40 -13.63 9.73
CA LEU A 86 24.70 -13.07 9.29
C LEU A 86 25.63 -12.79 10.45
N GLN A 87 25.11 -12.24 11.55
CA GLN A 87 25.90 -12.01 12.76
C GLN A 87 26.40 -13.33 13.34
N SER A 88 25.54 -14.34 13.46
CA SER A 88 25.91 -15.68 13.93
C SER A 88 27.00 -16.33 13.05
N ARG A 89 26.89 -16.12 11.73
CA ARG A 89 27.91 -16.62 10.79
C ARG A 89 29.25 -15.89 10.93
N LEU A 90 29.22 -14.56 11.13
CA LEU A 90 30.42 -13.77 11.43
C LEU A 90 31.10 -14.24 12.71
N ASP A 91 30.32 -14.43 13.78
CA ASP A 91 30.83 -14.92 15.07
C ASP A 91 31.43 -16.33 14.94
N GLY A 92 30.78 -17.19 14.11
CA GLY A 92 31.28 -18.52 13.78
C GLY A 92 32.65 -18.48 13.09
N LEU A 93 32.79 -17.64 12.07
CA LEU A 93 34.03 -17.43 11.34
C LEU A 93 35.14 -16.80 12.20
N GLU A 94 34.80 -15.91 13.14
CA GLU A 94 35.75 -15.36 14.10
C GLU A 94 36.28 -16.43 15.05
N LYS A 95 35.41 -17.31 15.54
CA LYS A 95 35.81 -18.45 16.39
C LYS A 95 36.72 -19.43 15.62
N GLU A 96 36.37 -19.75 14.36
CA GLU A 96 37.14 -20.62 13.51
C GLU A 96 38.53 -20.04 13.23
N LYS A 97 38.62 -18.75 12.89
CA LYS A 97 39.85 -17.99 12.74
C LYS A 97 40.73 -18.03 14.02
N GLY A 98 40.06 -17.86 15.18
CA GLY A 98 40.76 -17.95 16.48
C GLY A 98 41.35 -19.32 16.72
N LYS A 99 40.61 -20.41 16.43
CA LYS A 99 41.10 -21.80 16.54
C LYS A 99 42.28 -22.06 15.60
N LEU A 100 42.15 -21.66 14.30
CA LEU A 100 43.21 -21.83 13.32
C LEU A 100 44.47 -21.08 13.71
N ASN A 101 44.37 -19.86 14.24
CA ASN A 101 45.49 -19.09 14.74
C ASN A 101 46.18 -19.78 15.94
N SER A 102 45.39 -20.39 16.86
CA SER A 102 45.94 -21.16 17.99
C SER A 102 46.67 -22.41 17.51
N GLU A 103 46.10 -23.16 16.56
CA GLU A 103 46.73 -24.33 15.96
C GLU A 103 48.00 -23.96 15.22
N LEU A 104 48.01 -22.86 14.47
CA LEU A 104 49.18 -22.31 13.81
C LEU A 104 50.31 -22.00 14.81
N GLY A 105 49.93 -21.36 15.95
CA GLY A 105 50.86 -21.07 17.04
C GLY A 105 51.47 -22.35 17.64
N HIS A 106 50.61 -23.36 17.86
CA HIS A 106 51.08 -24.67 18.38
C HIS A 106 52.02 -25.39 17.42
N VAL A 107 51.67 -25.45 16.11
CA VAL A 107 52.50 -26.07 15.08
C VAL A 107 53.86 -25.33 14.94
N ARG A 108 53.84 -24.00 14.98
CA ARG A 108 55.10 -23.21 14.97
C ARG A 108 55.97 -23.50 16.20
N GLY A 109 55.33 -23.59 17.40
CA GLY A 109 56.07 -24.00 18.62
C GLY A 109 56.72 -25.37 18.46
N GLN A 110 55.99 -26.36 17.93
CA GLN A 110 56.50 -27.70 17.69
C GLN A 110 57.70 -27.70 16.69
N ILE A 111 57.65 -26.86 15.64
CA ILE A 111 58.77 -26.71 14.71
C ILE A 111 59.99 -26.19 15.46
N THR A 112 59.84 -25.15 16.29
CA THR A 112 60.95 -24.57 17.07
C THR A 112 61.55 -25.57 18.04
N ASP A 113 60.71 -26.33 18.74
CA ASP A 113 61.16 -27.37 19.68
C ASP A 113 61.91 -28.51 18.96
N LEU A 114 61.41 -28.95 17.79
CA LEU A 114 62.08 -29.94 16.97
C LEU A 114 63.42 -29.46 16.38
N GLU A 115 63.49 -28.19 16.01
CA GLU A 115 64.71 -27.56 15.57
C GLU A 115 65.82 -27.56 16.67
N GLN A 116 65.40 -27.30 17.94
CA GLN A 116 66.31 -27.36 19.09
C GLN A 116 66.78 -28.78 19.46
N GLN A 117 65.90 -29.78 19.33
CA GLN A 117 66.17 -31.16 19.65
C GLN A 117 67.03 -31.89 18.55
N SER A 118 67.03 -31.31 17.35
CA SER A 118 67.61 -32.03 16.16
C SER A 118 69.09 -32.04 16.05
N ALA A 119 69.88 -31.76 17.09
CA ALA A 119 71.34 -31.93 17.05
C ALA A 119 71.72 -33.40 16.99
N SER A 120 70.85 -34.39 17.26
CA SER A 120 71.19 -35.84 17.31
C SER A 120 70.32 -36.76 16.41
N GLY A 121 69.33 -36.25 15.65
CA GLY A 121 68.48 -37.12 14.83
C GLY A 121 67.97 -36.44 13.54
N ARG A 122 68.93 -36.01 12.67
CA ARG A 122 68.59 -35.08 11.58
C ARG A 122 67.60 -35.57 10.49
N ALA A 123 67.53 -36.87 10.20
CA ALA A 123 66.68 -37.33 9.08
C ALA A 123 65.15 -37.39 9.42
N SER A 124 64.80 -37.95 10.57
CA SER A 124 63.40 -38.06 11.01
C SER A 124 62.80 -36.70 11.45
N ALA A 125 63.66 -35.85 12.06
CA ALA A 125 63.25 -34.49 12.44
C ALA A 125 63.01 -33.58 11.21
N GLN A 126 63.77 -33.73 10.14
CA GLN A 126 63.55 -32.98 8.89
C GLN A 126 62.22 -33.33 8.21
N GLU A 127 61.81 -34.61 8.23
CA GLU A 127 60.54 -35.05 7.68
C GLU A 127 59.33 -34.48 8.52
N GLU A 128 59.47 -34.50 9.83
CA GLU A 128 58.47 -33.94 10.76
C GLU A 128 58.37 -32.40 10.62
N ILE A 129 59.49 -31.70 10.53
CA ILE A 129 59.54 -30.25 10.27
C ILE A 129 58.86 -29.93 8.94
N ALA A 130 59.16 -30.67 7.87
CA ALA A 130 58.52 -30.46 6.56
C ALA A 130 57.01 -30.65 6.62
N LYS A 131 56.50 -31.67 7.37
CA LYS A 131 55.10 -31.92 7.60
C LYS A 131 54.43 -30.76 8.37
N LEU A 132 55.08 -30.32 9.46
CA LEU A 132 54.57 -29.21 10.29
C LEU A 132 54.56 -27.88 9.54
N GLN A 133 55.61 -27.62 8.72
CA GLN A 133 55.67 -26.44 7.84
C GLN A 133 54.53 -26.45 6.81
N LYS A 134 54.21 -27.62 6.22
CA LYS A 134 53.08 -27.76 5.30
C LYS A 134 51.75 -27.46 6.01
N GLN A 135 51.55 -28.05 7.22
CA GLN A 135 50.35 -27.77 8.03
C GLN A 135 50.23 -26.27 8.38
N ALA A 136 51.32 -25.63 8.78
CA ALA A 136 51.37 -24.22 9.07
C ALA A 136 50.92 -23.37 7.86
N SER A 137 51.44 -23.69 6.67
CA SER A 137 51.09 -22.97 5.44
C SER A 137 49.61 -23.18 5.04
N GLU A 138 49.09 -24.40 5.25
CA GLU A 138 47.65 -24.69 5.01
C GLU A 138 46.76 -23.91 5.98
N LEU A 139 47.11 -23.82 7.27
CA LEU A 139 46.42 -23.04 8.28
C LEU A 139 46.45 -21.53 7.97
N GLU A 140 47.59 -21.00 7.54
CA GLU A 140 47.72 -19.61 7.09
C GLU A 140 46.81 -19.30 5.89
N ALA A 141 46.78 -20.18 4.89
CA ALA A 141 45.92 -20.04 3.73
C ALA A 141 44.44 -20.05 4.10
N ASN A 142 44.03 -20.96 5.01
CA ASN A 142 42.66 -21.03 5.53
C ASN A 142 42.29 -19.76 6.33
N ALA A 143 43.17 -19.28 7.19
CA ALA A 143 42.95 -18.05 7.95
C ALA A 143 42.79 -16.83 7.03
N ALA A 144 43.57 -16.73 5.97
CA ALA A 144 43.45 -15.68 4.96
C ALA A 144 42.13 -15.77 4.19
N ARG A 145 41.70 -16.99 3.82
CA ARG A 145 40.38 -17.21 3.17
C ARG A 145 39.21 -16.76 4.06
N ILE A 146 39.23 -17.16 5.32
CA ILE A 146 38.19 -16.79 6.28
C ILE A 146 38.15 -15.27 6.50
N ALA A 147 39.33 -14.63 6.60
CA ALA A 147 39.38 -13.16 6.73
C ALA A 147 38.77 -12.44 5.52
N LYS A 148 39.01 -12.95 4.31
CA LYS A 148 38.41 -12.41 3.08
C LYS A 148 36.91 -12.60 3.05
N GLU A 149 36.42 -13.80 3.39
CA GLU A 149 34.96 -14.10 3.43
C GLU A 149 34.23 -13.20 4.45
N ARG A 150 34.83 -13.01 5.62
CA ARG A 150 34.27 -12.11 6.65
C ARG A 150 34.17 -10.68 6.14
N GLU A 151 35.17 -10.18 5.45
CA GLU A 151 35.11 -8.82 4.89
C GLU A 151 34.07 -8.69 3.80
N GLN A 152 33.89 -9.70 2.95
CA GLN A 152 32.85 -9.73 1.93
C GLN A 152 31.43 -9.70 2.56
N LEU A 153 31.22 -10.50 3.61
CA LEU A 153 29.93 -10.53 4.33
C LEU A 153 29.63 -9.20 5.01
N ARG A 154 30.63 -8.53 5.57
CA ARG A 154 30.46 -7.17 6.14
C ARG A 154 30.06 -6.14 5.08
N GLN A 155 30.70 -6.21 3.91
CA GLN A 155 30.37 -5.30 2.80
C GLN A 155 28.95 -5.58 2.27
N GLU A 156 28.56 -6.86 2.16
CA GLU A 156 27.19 -7.23 1.75
C GLU A 156 26.16 -6.73 2.75
N GLN A 157 26.40 -6.92 4.05
CA GLN A 157 25.52 -6.42 5.11
C GLN A 157 25.37 -4.88 5.04
N ALA A 158 26.47 -4.16 4.87
CA ALA A 158 26.44 -2.70 4.75
C ALA A 158 25.66 -2.24 3.51
N ARG A 159 25.83 -2.93 2.37
CA ARG A 159 25.05 -2.64 1.14
C ARG A 159 23.56 -2.88 1.34
N LEU A 160 23.18 -4.02 1.92
CA LEU A 160 21.78 -4.33 2.20
C LEU A 160 21.14 -3.30 3.14
N ALA A 161 21.84 -2.90 4.20
CA ALA A 161 21.36 -1.87 5.10
C ALA A 161 21.14 -0.53 4.37
N ALA A 162 22.11 -0.09 3.58
CA ALA A 162 21.99 1.15 2.80
C ALA A 162 20.83 1.11 1.78
N THR A 163 20.64 -0.04 1.10
CA THR A 163 19.52 -0.22 0.16
C THR A 163 18.17 -0.11 0.88
N LEU A 164 18.04 -0.76 2.04
CA LEU A 164 16.82 -0.70 2.86
C LEU A 164 16.49 0.72 3.33
N ASP A 165 17.51 1.46 3.75
CA ASP A 165 17.31 2.85 4.18
C ASP A 165 16.88 3.74 3.01
N GLN A 166 17.44 3.52 1.82
CA GLN A 166 17.03 4.22 0.61
C GLN A 166 15.58 3.89 0.20
N GLU A 167 15.21 2.61 0.22
CA GLU A 167 13.84 2.19 -0.10
C GLU A 167 12.82 2.76 0.90
N ARG A 168 13.14 2.77 2.19
CA ARG A 168 12.29 3.37 3.23
C ARG A 168 12.10 4.87 3.01
N ALA A 169 13.19 5.58 2.76
CA ALA A 169 13.13 7.01 2.50
C ALA A 169 12.33 7.34 1.23
N ALA A 170 12.50 6.55 0.16
CA ALA A 170 11.74 6.71 -1.08
C ALA A 170 10.23 6.48 -0.87
N LYS A 171 9.86 5.40 -0.17
CA LYS A 171 8.46 5.11 0.15
C LYS A 171 7.83 6.17 1.06
N GLU A 172 8.56 6.67 2.05
CA GLU A 172 8.08 7.74 2.93
C GLU A 172 7.83 9.04 2.16
N GLU A 173 8.71 9.40 1.25
CA GLU A 173 8.52 10.57 0.39
C GLU A 173 7.34 10.41 -0.57
N GLU A 174 7.15 9.21 -1.10
CA GLU A 174 6.00 8.86 -1.94
C GLU A 174 4.67 9.02 -1.19
N ILE A 175 4.59 8.50 0.04
CA ILE A 175 3.42 8.65 0.91
C ILE A 175 3.16 10.13 1.20
N LYS A 176 4.18 10.92 1.52
CA LYS A 176 4.06 12.36 1.75
C LYS A 176 3.49 13.11 0.52
N ARG A 177 3.95 12.75 -0.68
CA ARG A 177 3.41 13.33 -1.92
C ARG A 177 1.93 13.01 -2.12
N LEU A 178 1.55 11.75 -1.94
CA LEU A 178 0.14 11.34 -2.04
C LEU A 178 -0.73 12.04 -0.99
N THR A 179 -0.24 12.17 0.24
CA THR A 179 -0.96 12.89 1.30
C THR A 179 -1.20 14.36 0.92
N ARG A 180 -0.18 15.04 0.38
CA ARG A 180 -0.36 16.41 -0.14
C ARG A 180 -1.39 16.47 -1.26
N THR A 181 -1.31 15.56 -2.23
CA THR A 181 -2.29 15.49 -3.33
C THR A 181 -3.70 15.24 -2.78
N GLN A 182 -3.86 14.39 -1.77
CA GLN A 182 -5.13 14.15 -1.09
C GLN A 182 -5.66 15.42 -0.41
N GLU A 183 -4.80 16.15 0.29
CA GLU A 183 -5.16 17.40 0.97
C GLU A 183 -5.60 18.48 -0.03
N GLU A 184 -4.86 18.66 -1.13
CA GLU A 184 -5.19 19.58 -2.21
C GLU A 184 -6.54 19.24 -2.87
N LEU A 185 -6.75 17.96 -3.19
CA LEU A 185 -8.03 17.47 -3.71
C LEU A 185 -9.16 17.68 -2.72
N SER A 186 -8.96 17.35 -1.44
CA SER A 186 -9.96 17.52 -0.41
C SER A 186 -10.34 18.99 -0.22
N LYS A 187 -9.38 19.90 -0.28
CA LYS A 187 -9.61 21.34 -0.22
C LYS A 187 -10.35 21.85 -1.46
N SER A 188 -9.93 21.42 -2.63
CA SER A 188 -10.54 21.84 -3.90
C SER A 188 -11.98 21.33 -4.08
N LEU A 189 -12.29 20.15 -3.54
CA LEU A 189 -13.58 19.46 -3.70
C LEU A 189 -14.42 19.50 -2.42
N GLN A 190 -14.10 20.36 -1.46
CA GLN A 190 -14.73 20.41 -0.14
C GLN A 190 -16.27 20.50 -0.21
N ASP A 191 -16.80 21.30 -1.13
CA ASP A 191 -18.25 21.48 -1.31
C ASP A 191 -18.93 20.17 -1.75
N GLU A 192 -18.32 19.43 -2.67
CA GLU A 192 -18.87 18.17 -3.17
C GLU A 192 -18.67 17.02 -2.17
N ILE A 193 -17.59 17.06 -1.40
CA ILE A 193 -17.35 16.12 -0.29
C ILE A 193 -18.41 16.34 0.80
N SER A 194 -18.69 17.60 1.16
CA SER A 194 -19.69 17.95 2.17
C SER A 194 -21.12 17.54 1.79
N LYS A 195 -21.41 17.48 0.48
CA LYS A 195 -22.68 16.97 -0.05
C LYS A 195 -22.74 15.45 -0.14
N GLY A 196 -21.67 14.74 0.19
CA GLY A 196 -21.56 13.28 0.04
C GLY A 196 -21.49 12.81 -1.42
N ASN A 197 -21.12 13.68 -2.34
CA ASN A 197 -21.02 13.40 -3.77
C ASN A 197 -19.64 12.82 -4.15
N ILE A 198 -18.62 13.16 -3.38
CA ILE A 198 -17.23 12.73 -3.60
C ILE A 198 -16.64 12.24 -2.29
N THR A 199 -15.88 11.17 -2.35
CA THR A 199 -15.02 10.71 -1.26
C THR A 199 -13.61 10.52 -1.77
N ILE A 200 -12.61 10.86 -0.95
CA ILE A 200 -11.19 10.71 -1.27
C ILE A 200 -10.58 9.81 -0.20
N GLN A 201 -9.94 8.73 -0.64
CA GLN A 201 -9.34 7.74 0.25
C GLN A 201 -7.91 7.46 -0.18
N GLN A 202 -7.00 7.47 0.78
CA GLN A 202 -5.64 7.01 0.57
C GLN A 202 -5.43 5.69 1.32
N VAL A 203 -5.01 4.68 0.60
CA VAL A 203 -4.66 3.37 1.16
C VAL A 203 -3.28 2.99 0.64
N ARG A 204 -2.28 3.03 1.51
CA ARG A 204 -0.87 2.82 1.15
C ARG A 204 -0.39 3.86 0.13
N ASP A 205 0.07 3.38 -1.02
CA ASP A 205 0.58 4.12 -2.17
C ASP A 205 -0.48 4.40 -3.24
N ARG A 206 -1.75 4.15 -2.90
CA ARG A 206 -2.89 4.36 -3.79
C ARG A 206 -3.81 5.45 -3.24
N LEU A 207 -4.19 6.36 -4.10
CA LEU A 207 -5.19 7.39 -3.83
C LEU A 207 -6.40 7.16 -4.73
N THR A 208 -7.58 7.04 -4.15
CA THR A 208 -8.84 6.85 -4.88
C THR A 208 -9.76 8.04 -4.64
N ILE A 209 -10.22 8.65 -5.72
CA ILE A 209 -11.27 9.66 -5.72
C ILE A 209 -12.53 8.98 -6.24
N ASN A 210 -13.50 8.83 -5.38
CA ASN A 210 -14.77 8.20 -5.70
C ASN A 210 -15.84 9.28 -5.91
N MET A 211 -16.47 9.30 -7.07
CA MET A 211 -17.49 10.27 -7.46
C MET A 211 -18.79 9.56 -7.82
N VAL A 212 -19.86 9.89 -7.12
CA VAL A 212 -21.19 9.35 -7.43
C VAL A 212 -21.60 9.80 -8.84
N ASP A 213 -22.14 8.88 -9.63
CA ASP A 213 -22.52 9.04 -11.03
C ASP A 213 -23.33 10.32 -11.31
N ARG A 214 -24.32 10.59 -10.47
CA ARG A 214 -25.19 11.80 -10.59
C ARG A 214 -24.45 13.13 -10.59
N VAL A 215 -23.19 13.18 -10.16
CA VAL A 215 -22.36 14.39 -10.21
C VAL A 215 -21.90 14.65 -11.64
N LEU A 216 -21.54 13.61 -12.36
CA LEU A 216 -20.91 13.69 -13.67
C LEU A 216 -21.90 13.55 -14.81
N PHE A 217 -22.93 12.68 -14.66
CA PHE A 217 -23.80 12.27 -15.75
C PHE A 217 -25.27 12.42 -15.40
N ASP A 218 -26.08 12.51 -16.42
CA ASP A 218 -27.51 12.29 -16.32
C ASP A 218 -27.83 10.79 -16.47
N SER A 219 -29.01 10.36 -16.01
CA SER A 219 -29.41 8.97 -16.02
C SER A 219 -29.31 8.35 -17.42
N GLY A 220 -28.60 7.24 -17.53
CA GLY A 220 -28.39 6.53 -18.79
C GLY A 220 -27.51 7.26 -19.81
N GLN A 221 -26.91 8.39 -19.46
CA GLN A 221 -25.98 9.11 -20.33
C GLN A 221 -24.53 8.78 -19.95
N ALA A 222 -23.65 8.88 -20.99
CA ALA A 222 -22.20 8.89 -20.81
C ALA A 222 -21.59 10.27 -21.07
N GLN A 223 -22.41 11.27 -21.46
CA GLN A 223 -21.95 12.64 -21.67
C GLN A 223 -21.87 13.37 -20.32
N VAL A 224 -20.73 14.01 -20.06
CA VAL A 224 -20.52 14.79 -18.84
C VAL A 224 -21.39 16.05 -18.87
N LYS A 225 -22.16 16.25 -17.82
CA LYS A 225 -23.01 17.45 -17.67
C LYS A 225 -22.23 18.66 -17.16
N PRO A 226 -22.73 19.90 -17.30
CA PRO A 226 -22.00 21.12 -16.93
C PRO A 226 -21.51 21.14 -15.47
N ALA A 227 -22.26 20.57 -14.52
CA ALA A 227 -21.84 20.46 -13.14
C ALA A 227 -20.64 19.51 -13.00
N GLY A 228 -20.66 18.39 -13.71
CA GLY A 228 -19.54 17.42 -13.74
C GLY A 228 -18.28 18.01 -14.39
N VAL A 229 -18.42 18.85 -15.41
CA VAL A 229 -17.29 19.56 -16.04
C VAL A 229 -16.55 20.41 -15.01
N LYS A 230 -17.25 21.10 -14.12
CA LYS A 230 -16.62 21.91 -13.05
C LYS A 230 -15.80 21.05 -12.11
N VAL A 231 -16.36 19.92 -11.69
CA VAL A 231 -15.66 18.98 -10.80
C VAL A 231 -14.46 18.36 -11.47
N LEU A 232 -14.61 17.87 -12.71
CA LEU A 232 -13.51 17.29 -13.47
C LEU A 232 -12.39 18.30 -13.75
N LYS A 233 -12.73 19.60 -13.92
CA LYS A 233 -11.73 20.66 -14.05
C LYS A 233 -10.90 20.78 -12.77
N GLN A 234 -11.54 20.84 -11.60
CA GLN A 234 -10.83 20.93 -10.31
C GLN A 234 -9.92 19.71 -10.09
N VAL A 235 -10.40 18.52 -10.42
CA VAL A 235 -9.61 17.30 -10.33
C VAL A 235 -8.43 17.33 -11.31
N SER A 236 -8.68 17.69 -12.58
CA SER A 236 -7.63 17.74 -13.59
C SER A 236 -6.54 18.76 -13.30
N ASP A 237 -6.90 19.91 -12.70
CA ASP A 237 -5.93 20.95 -12.33
C ASP A 237 -4.90 20.44 -11.30
N ILE A 238 -5.25 19.43 -10.51
CA ILE A 238 -4.33 18.77 -9.58
C ILE A 238 -3.65 17.58 -10.28
N LEU A 239 -4.40 16.74 -10.98
CA LEU A 239 -3.87 15.52 -11.60
C LEU A 239 -2.80 15.79 -12.68
N LYS A 240 -2.86 16.91 -13.39
CA LYS A 240 -1.83 17.30 -14.38
C LYS A 240 -0.44 17.52 -13.76
N THR A 241 -0.36 17.75 -12.44
CA THR A 241 0.90 17.90 -11.72
C THR A 241 1.47 16.57 -11.23
N VAL A 242 0.65 15.50 -11.24
CA VAL A 242 1.03 14.15 -10.78
C VAL A 242 1.62 13.37 -11.95
N THR A 243 2.94 13.40 -12.10
CA THR A 243 3.64 12.79 -13.25
C THR A 243 4.26 11.44 -12.93
N ASP A 244 4.32 11.06 -11.65
CA ASP A 244 4.96 9.85 -11.13
C ASP A 244 3.98 8.69 -10.88
N LYS A 245 2.70 8.86 -11.22
CA LYS A 245 1.65 7.86 -11.02
C LYS A 245 0.97 7.48 -12.34
N GLN A 246 0.39 6.28 -12.37
CA GLN A 246 -0.63 5.92 -13.33
C GLN A 246 -2.00 6.28 -12.76
N ILE A 247 -2.89 6.72 -13.63
CA ILE A 247 -4.24 7.15 -13.29
C ILE A 247 -5.22 6.26 -14.05
N ARG A 248 -5.99 5.47 -13.31
CA ARG A 248 -7.01 4.61 -13.89
C ARG A 248 -8.39 5.16 -13.55
N ILE A 249 -9.21 5.34 -14.56
CA ILE A 249 -10.59 5.75 -14.43
C ILE A 249 -11.44 4.49 -14.50
N GLU A 250 -12.15 4.22 -13.42
CA GLU A 250 -12.97 3.03 -13.25
C GLU A 250 -14.46 3.41 -13.25
N GLY A 251 -15.23 2.82 -14.17
CA GLY A 251 -16.68 3.02 -14.25
C GLY A 251 -17.43 1.86 -13.61
N HIS A 252 -18.38 2.18 -12.74
CA HIS A 252 -19.22 1.20 -12.05
C HIS A 252 -20.70 1.54 -12.24
N THR A 253 -21.53 0.51 -12.20
CA THR A 253 -22.99 0.64 -12.21
C THR A 253 -23.60 -0.07 -11.00
N ASP A 254 -24.88 0.09 -10.81
CA ASP A 254 -25.68 -0.84 -10.03
C ASP A 254 -26.00 -2.09 -10.84
N ASN A 255 -26.76 -3.02 -10.26
CA ASN A 255 -27.18 -4.27 -10.91
C ASN A 255 -28.47 -4.14 -11.76
N VAL A 256 -29.00 -2.92 -11.90
CA VAL A 256 -30.21 -2.72 -12.72
C VAL A 256 -29.85 -2.84 -14.21
N PRO A 257 -30.53 -3.70 -14.96
CA PRO A 257 -30.27 -3.85 -16.38
C PRO A 257 -30.53 -2.55 -17.17
N ILE A 258 -29.80 -2.35 -18.23
CA ILE A 258 -30.00 -1.23 -19.16
C ILE A 258 -31.44 -1.23 -19.70
N SER A 259 -32.11 -0.09 -19.61
CA SER A 259 -33.48 0.04 -20.11
C SER A 259 -33.53 -0.13 -21.63
N SER A 260 -34.65 -0.65 -22.13
CA SER A 260 -34.85 -0.89 -23.59
C SER A 260 -34.61 0.36 -24.46
N LYS A 261 -34.87 1.55 -23.94
CA LYS A 261 -34.63 2.84 -24.63
C LYS A 261 -33.16 3.15 -24.85
N LEU A 262 -32.27 2.53 -24.09
CA LEU A 262 -30.83 2.77 -24.11
C LEU A 262 -30.04 1.62 -24.75
N GLN A 263 -30.70 0.47 -25.03
CA GLN A 263 -30.07 -0.72 -25.56
C GLN A 263 -29.43 -0.54 -26.95
N ASP A 264 -29.91 0.43 -27.73
CA ASP A 264 -29.27 0.78 -29.01
C ASP A 264 -27.89 1.43 -28.82
N ARG A 265 -27.66 2.08 -27.67
CA ARG A 265 -26.38 2.75 -27.33
C ARG A 265 -25.50 1.90 -26.45
N PHE A 266 -26.10 1.26 -25.46
CA PHE A 266 -25.40 0.43 -24.48
C PHE A 266 -26.19 -0.86 -24.28
N LYS A 267 -25.64 -1.98 -24.68
CA LYS A 267 -26.33 -3.29 -24.57
C LYS A 267 -26.43 -3.75 -23.13
N THR A 268 -25.37 -3.51 -22.36
CA THR A 268 -25.23 -3.93 -20.97
C THR A 268 -24.58 -2.84 -20.11
N ASN A 269 -24.51 -3.06 -18.82
CA ASN A 269 -23.79 -2.20 -17.87
C ASN A 269 -22.28 -2.13 -18.14
N TRP A 270 -21.73 -3.12 -18.87
CA TRP A 270 -20.32 -3.12 -19.29
C TRP A 270 -20.02 -1.99 -20.26
N GLU A 271 -20.82 -1.85 -21.31
CA GLU A 271 -20.64 -0.80 -22.31
C GLU A 271 -20.88 0.59 -21.68
N LEU A 272 -21.91 0.72 -20.82
CA LEU A 272 -22.20 1.99 -20.15
C LEU A 272 -21.04 2.43 -19.23
N SER A 273 -20.57 1.54 -18.36
CA SER A 273 -19.50 1.83 -17.42
C SER A 273 -18.18 2.16 -18.13
N THR A 274 -17.84 1.39 -19.18
CA THR A 274 -16.66 1.63 -20.02
C THR A 274 -16.76 2.96 -20.77
N ALA A 275 -17.90 3.27 -21.36
CA ALA A 275 -18.12 4.53 -22.07
C ALA A 275 -17.96 5.74 -21.12
N ARG A 276 -18.51 5.65 -19.92
CA ARG A 276 -18.38 6.70 -18.90
C ARG A 276 -16.92 6.92 -18.46
N ALA A 277 -16.20 5.82 -18.18
CA ALA A 277 -14.77 5.89 -17.86
C ALA A 277 -13.97 6.53 -19.01
N THR A 278 -14.24 6.12 -20.25
CA THR A 278 -13.58 6.65 -21.45
C THR A 278 -13.85 8.14 -21.67
N ILE A 279 -15.08 8.61 -21.45
CA ILE A 279 -15.42 10.04 -21.59
C ILE A 279 -14.70 10.87 -20.53
N VAL A 280 -14.56 10.38 -19.30
CA VAL A 280 -13.77 11.07 -18.26
C VAL A 280 -12.29 11.11 -18.66
N VAL A 281 -11.71 10.01 -19.14
CA VAL A 281 -10.33 10.00 -19.66
C VAL A 281 -10.15 11.04 -20.77
N ARG A 282 -11.06 11.08 -21.75
CA ARG A 282 -11.01 12.08 -22.82
C ARG A 282 -11.08 13.50 -22.28
N TYR A 283 -11.95 13.76 -21.32
CA TYR A 283 -12.03 15.09 -20.70
C TYR A 283 -10.70 15.46 -20.03
N LEU A 284 -10.10 14.55 -19.27
CA LEU A 284 -8.81 14.78 -18.61
C LEU A 284 -7.68 15.07 -19.60
N ILE A 285 -7.70 14.43 -20.76
CA ILE A 285 -6.72 14.69 -21.83
C ILE A 285 -7.03 16.04 -22.52
N ASP A 286 -8.23 16.19 -23.08
CA ASP A 286 -8.57 17.24 -24.03
C ASP A 286 -8.75 18.60 -23.35
N GLN A 287 -9.30 18.62 -22.13
CA GLN A 287 -9.62 19.82 -21.37
C GLN A 287 -8.79 19.98 -20.11
N GLY A 288 -8.37 18.87 -19.52
CA GLY A 288 -7.61 18.84 -18.26
C GLY A 288 -6.10 18.89 -18.45
N SER A 289 -5.60 18.73 -19.68
CA SER A 289 -4.16 18.67 -20.00
C SER A 289 -3.38 17.64 -19.18
N VAL A 290 -4.04 16.55 -18.77
CA VAL A 290 -3.38 15.41 -18.13
C VAL A 290 -2.72 14.55 -19.20
N ASP A 291 -1.48 14.13 -18.96
CA ASP A 291 -0.74 13.32 -19.94
C ASP A 291 -1.44 11.99 -20.19
N ARG A 292 -1.78 11.75 -21.47
CA ARG A 292 -2.46 10.53 -21.92
C ARG A 292 -1.72 9.23 -21.61
N GLN A 293 -0.39 9.29 -21.48
CA GLN A 293 0.43 8.09 -21.18
C GLN A 293 0.19 7.57 -19.76
N HIS A 294 -0.33 8.42 -18.88
CA HIS A 294 -0.64 8.05 -17.50
C HIS A 294 -2.08 7.59 -17.31
N LEU A 295 -2.93 7.67 -18.34
CA LEU A 295 -4.37 7.47 -18.23
C LEU A 295 -4.81 6.13 -18.81
N SER A 296 -5.69 5.45 -18.10
CA SER A 296 -6.41 4.27 -18.58
C SER A 296 -7.88 4.33 -18.18
N ALA A 297 -8.75 3.66 -18.96
CA ALA A 297 -10.18 3.55 -18.68
C ALA A 297 -10.55 2.08 -18.52
N VAL A 298 -11.32 1.76 -17.47
CA VAL A 298 -11.82 0.42 -17.19
C VAL A 298 -13.30 0.51 -16.81
N GLY A 299 -14.12 -0.37 -17.39
CA GLY A 299 -15.51 -0.55 -16.95
C GLY A 299 -15.63 -1.83 -16.15
N TYR A 300 -16.26 -1.78 -15.00
CA TYR A 300 -16.51 -2.93 -14.13
C TYR A 300 -17.99 -3.33 -14.06
N ALA A 301 -18.86 -2.60 -14.72
CA ALA A 301 -20.30 -2.81 -14.60
C ALA A 301 -20.74 -2.85 -13.11
N ASP A 302 -21.51 -3.84 -12.72
CA ASP A 302 -22.02 -4.07 -11.36
C ASP A 302 -21.19 -5.11 -10.56
N THR A 303 -20.00 -5.48 -11.06
CA THR A 303 -19.20 -6.57 -10.46
C THR A 303 -18.47 -6.20 -9.18
N GLN A 304 -18.34 -4.91 -8.90
CA GLN A 304 -17.64 -4.40 -7.71
C GLN A 304 -18.53 -3.42 -6.93
N PRO A 305 -19.58 -3.89 -6.26
CA PRO A 305 -20.45 -3.04 -5.49
C PRO A 305 -19.78 -2.54 -4.20
N LEU A 306 -20.02 -1.28 -3.83
CA LEU A 306 -19.62 -0.70 -2.54
C LEU A 306 -20.67 -0.93 -1.46
N ALA A 307 -21.95 -1.07 -1.85
CA ALA A 307 -23.07 -1.28 -0.96
C ALA A 307 -24.06 -2.27 -1.57
N SER A 308 -25.01 -2.78 -0.77
CA SER A 308 -26.06 -3.65 -1.29
C SER A 308 -26.87 -2.95 -2.38
N ASN A 309 -27.17 -3.67 -3.45
CA ASN A 309 -28.05 -3.21 -4.51
C ASN A 309 -29.56 -3.27 -4.16
N ASP A 310 -29.91 -3.74 -2.96
CA ASP A 310 -31.30 -3.89 -2.52
C ASP A 310 -31.97 -2.54 -2.24
N SER A 311 -31.20 -1.54 -1.77
CA SER A 311 -31.67 -0.18 -1.52
C SER A 311 -31.29 0.78 -2.64
N GLU A 312 -32.07 1.87 -2.81
CA GLU A 312 -31.72 2.91 -3.79
C GLU A 312 -30.45 3.67 -3.37
N GLU A 313 -30.23 3.86 -2.08
CA GLU A 313 -29.01 4.46 -1.54
C GLU A 313 -27.79 3.65 -1.88
N GLY A 314 -27.88 2.31 -1.75
CA GLY A 314 -26.79 1.40 -2.12
C GLY A 314 -26.56 1.40 -3.62
N ARG A 315 -27.60 1.31 -4.45
CA ARG A 315 -27.48 1.43 -5.90
C ARG A 315 -26.87 2.76 -6.32
N SER A 316 -27.29 3.86 -5.70
CA SER A 316 -26.74 5.18 -5.96
C SER A 316 -25.25 5.26 -5.63
N SER A 317 -24.79 4.58 -4.58
CA SER A 317 -23.37 4.49 -4.20
C SER A 317 -22.59 3.61 -5.18
N ASN A 318 -23.22 2.56 -5.72
CA ASN A 318 -22.60 1.65 -6.69
C ASN A 318 -22.43 2.32 -8.06
N ARG A 319 -23.38 3.19 -8.47
CA ARG A 319 -23.23 4.02 -9.69
C ARG A 319 -22.24 5.14 -9.46
N ARG A 320 -20.97 4.90 -9.83
CA ARG A 320 -19.87 5.82 -9.57
C ARG A 320 -18.77 5.76 -10.61
N ILE A 321 -17.94 6.78 -10.59
CA ILE A 321 -16.62 6.79 -11.24
C ILE A 321 -15.56 6.85 -10.13
N GLU A 322 -14.58 5.97 -10.20
CA GLU A 322 -13.39 6.02 -9.38
C GLU A 322 -12.21 6.50 -10.23
N ILE A 323 -11.46 7.47 -9.71
CA ILE A 323 -10.17 7.87 -10.26
C ILE A 323 -9.11 7.36 -9.30
N VAL A 324 -8.35 6.36 -9.76
CA VAL A 324 -7.37 5.64 -8.94
C VAL A 324 -5.96 6.01 -9.39
N LEU A 325 -5.19 6.62 -8.49
CA LEU A 325 -3.78 6.88 -8.66
C LEU A 325 -2.99 5.74 -8.01
N TYR A 326 -2.06 5.16 -8.75
CA TYR A 326 -1.21 4.07 -8.27
C TYR A 326 0.21 4.20 -8.84
N PRO A 327 1.23 3.61 -8.21
CA PRO A 327 2.60 3.67 -8.69
C PRO A 327 2.74 3.13 -10.11
N LYS A 328 3.65 3.68 -10.89
CA LYS A 328 4.05 3.09 -12.16
C LYS A 328 4.75 1.76 -11.89
N ASP A 329 4.31 0.70 -12.54
CA ASP A 329 5.01 -0.58 -12.46
C ASP A 329 6.43 -0.45 -13.02
N LEU A 330 7.41 -1.10 -12.36
CA LEU A 330 8.81 -1.07 -12.82
C LEU A 330 8.98 -1.57 -14.26
N LYS A 331 8.07 -2.41 -14.75
CA LYS A 331 8.04 -2.87 -16.14
C LYS A 331 7.70 -1.76 -17.14
N ASP A 332 6.80 -0.85 -16.75
CA ASP A 332 6.43 0.32 -17.57
C ASP A 332 7.58 1.31 -17.66
N ILE A 333 8.35 1.45 -16.57
CA ILE A 333 9.55 2.30 -16.51
C ILE A 333 10.66 1.71 -17.37
N ALA A 334 10.90 0.40 -17.32
CA ALA A 334 11.91 -0.28 -18.13
C ALA A 334 11.62 -0.18 -19.63
N GLY A 335 10.36 -0.35 -20.06
CA GLY A 335 9.95 -0.17 -21.45
C GLY A 335 10.13 1.26 -21.98
N GLN A 336 10.00 2.28 -21.15
CA GLN A 336 10.25 3.68 -21.53
C GLN A 336 11.75 4.00 -21.69
N VAL A 337 12.61 3.36 -20.89
CA VAL A 337 14.08 3.50 -21.02
C VAL A 337 14.57 2.87 -22.33
N GLU A 338 14.05 1.70 -22.72
CA GLU A 338 14.41 1.05 -23.99
C GLU A 338 13.94 1.86 -25.20
N THR A 339 12.76 2.47 -25.15
CA THR A 339 12.27 3.32 -26.26
C THR A 339 13.00 4.66 -26.36
N SER A 340 13.46 5.24 -25.26
CA SER A 340 14.25 6.48 -25.29
C SER A 340 15.67 6.28 -25.82
N THR A 341 16.27 5.12 -25.58
CA THR A 341 17.61 4.77 -26.13
C THR A 341 17.55 4.36 -27.61
N ALA A 342 16.40 3.89 -28.11
CA ALA A 342 16.20 3.58 -29.51
C ALA A 342 15.93 4.82 -30.39
N SER A 343 15.45 5.92 -29.80
CA SER A 343 15.20 7.20 -30.51
C SER A 343 16.40 8.13 -30.59
N SER A 344 17.53 7.78 -29.94
CA SER A 344 18.77 8.55 -29.94
C SER A 344 19.88 7.95 -30.81
N LYS A 345 19.55 7.01 -31.68
CA LYS A 345 20.36 6.49 -32.77
C LYS A 345 19.68 6.82 -34.09
#